data_6ad99eb7bcfc34355072d6511cfceaf1
#
_entry.id   6ad99eb7bcfc34355072d6511cfceaf1
#
_cell.length_a   1.000
_cell.length_b   1.000
_cell.length_c   1.000
_cell.angle_alpha   90.00
_cell.angle_beta   90.00
_cell.angle_gamma   90.00
#
_symmetry.space_group_name_H-M   'P 1'
#
loop_
_entity.id
_entity.type
_entity.pdbx_description
1 polymer ?
#
loop_
_entity_poly.entity_id
_entity_poly.type
_entity_poly.pdbx_seq_one_letter_code
_entity_poly.pdbx_strand_id
1 'polypeptide(L)'
;MHSFILILQIFISISLGYFIAPHLSKHLKQFVFKILPYFSYILLVSVAFELTQALNHIDHPTTILPPAILIAFTTSIGSFFVCLLTYKLIDRQSVQGKISLHLFVNALKNIAKAFLALGVGILLGILINRSEIQINFNSWYLLLIFIFLIGIELAFTQFDRSWLSWRILLVPLAAFIGSCLAALFN
;
A
#
# COMPACT_ATOMS: atom_id res chain seq x y z
N MET A 1 -21.41 8.48 7.28
CA MET A 1 -21.23 9.43 6.17
C MET A 1 -19.76 9.76 5.85
N HIS A 2 -18.88 9.93 6.84
CA HIS A 2 -17.46 10.26 6.59
C HIS A 2 -16.72 9.26 5.71
N SER A 3 -16.88 7.95 5.97
CA SER A 3 -16.20 6.89 5.22
C SER A 3 -16.57 6.86 3.73
N PHE A 4 -17.82 7.19 3.40
CA PHE A 4 -18.27 7.24 2.01
C PHE A 4 -17.61 8.40 1.24
N ILE A 5 -17.45 9.56 1.88
CA ILE A 5 -16.78 10.73 1.29
C ILE A 5 -15.31 10.42 1.01
N LEU A 6 -14.62 9.72 1.93
CA LEU A 6 -13.22 9.32 1.75
C LEU A 6 -13.06 8.36 0.54
N ILE A 7 -13.93 7.36 0.44
CA ILE A 7 -13.93 6.44 -0.71
C ILE A 7 -14.18 7.19 -2.02
N LEU A 8 -15.13 8.13 -2.02
CA LEU A 8 -15.43 8.95 -3.19
C LEU A 8 -14.24 9.80 -3.62
N GLN A 9 -13.52 10.41 -2.68
CA GLN A 9 -12.30 11.18 -2.96
C GLN A 9 -11.21 10.31 -3.61
N ILE A 10 -11.03 9.07 -3.14
CA ILE A 10 -10.10 8.12 -3.75
C ILE A 10 -10.50 7.82 -5.20
N PHE A 11 -11.77 7.52 -5.45
CA PHE A 11 -12.27 7.26 -6.81
C PHE A 11 -12.13 8.46 -7.74
N ILE A 12 -12.43 9.65 -7.25
CA ILE A 12 -12.25 10.90 -8.01
C ILE A 12 -10.77 11.08 -8.34
N SER A 13 -9.88 10.92 -7.37
CA SER A 13 -8.44 11.12 -7.54
C SER A 13 -7.85 10.18 -8.61
N ILE A 14 -8.14 8.88 -8.53
CA ILE A 14 -7.65 7.90 -9.51
C ILE A 14 -8.23 8.16 -10.90
N SER A 15 -9.54 8.49 -10.99
CA SER A 15 -10.21 8.79 -12.25
C SER A 15 -9.65 10.04 -12.90
N LEU A 16 -9.43 11.11 -12.15
CA LEU A 16 -8.79 12.33 -12.64
C LEU A 16 -7.39 12.04 -13.19
N GLY A 17 -6.57 11.27 -12.46
CA GLY A 17 -5.25 10.85 -12.93
C GLY A 17 -5.32 10.13 -14.27
N TYR A 18 -6.24 9.16 -14.37
CA TYR A 18 -6.46 8.37 -15.57
C TYR A 18 -6.88 9.22 -16.78
N PHE A 19 -7.84 10.13 -16.60
CA PHE A 19 -8.35 11.00 -17.69
C PHE A 19 -7.36 12.08 -18.11
N ILE A 20 -6.53 12.59 -17.21
CA ILE A 20 -5.52 13.62 -17.52
C ILE A 20 -4.30 13.01 -18.23
N ALA A 21 -4.01 11.75 -17.97
CA ALA A 21 -2.83 11.04 -18.48
C ALA A 21 -2.63 11.17 -20.01
N PRO A 22 -3.64 11.01 -20.89
CA PRO A 22 -3.47 11.14 -22.34
C PRO A 22 -2.98 12.53 -22.78
N HIS A 23 -3.32 13.56 -22.01
CA HIS A 23 -2.98 14.96 -22.33
C HIS A 23 -1.58 15.37 -21.84
N LEU A 24 -0.90 14.49 -21.07
CA LEU A 24 0.43 14.75 -20.54
C LEU A 24 1.51 14.61 -21.62
N SER A 25 2.48 15.53 -21.62
CA SER A 25 3.66 15.45 -22.49
C SER A 25 4.52 14.21 -22.15
N LYS A 26 5.30 13.72 -23.13
CA LYS A 26 6.18 12.55 -22.95
C LYS A 26 7.16 12.73 -21.75
N HIS A 27 7.68 13.94 -21.57
CA HIS A 27 8.58 14.27 -20.47
C HIS A 27 7.91 14.16 -19.10
N LEU A 28 6.68 14.67 -18.96
CA LEU A 28 5.92 14.57 -17.72
C LEU A 28 5.57 13.12 -17.39
N LYS A 29 5.26 12.30 -18.38
CA LYS A 29 5.00 10.87 -18.19
C LYS A 29 6.21 10.16 -17.60
N GLN A 30 7.39 10.32 -18.21
CA GLN A 30 8.63 9.73 -17.70
C GLN A 30 8.98 10.21 -16.29
N PHE A 31 8.70 11.50 -16.00
CA PHE A 31 8.91 12.07 -14.68
C PHE A 31 8.00 11.41 -13.63
N VAL A 32 6.71 11.22 -13.93
CA VAL A 32 5.75 10.55 -13.03
C VAL A 32 6.21 9.12 -12.72
N PHE A 33 6.55 8.33 -13.74
CA PHE A 33 7.05 6.95 -13.54
C PHE A 33 8.33 6.90 -12.68
N LYS A 34 9.20 7.89 -12.85
CA LYS A 34 10.46 7.94 -12.08
C LYS A 34 10.22 8.37 -10.63
N ILE A 35 9.26 9.28 -10.39
CA ILE A 35 9.04 9.86 -9.05
C ILE A 35 8.13 8.99 -8.18
N LEU A 36 7.25 8.18 -8.78
CA LEU A 36 6.26 7.38 -8.07
C LEU A 36 6.85 6.47 -6.97
N PRO A 37 7.93 5.70 -7.20
CA PRO A 37 8.54 4.89 -6.16
C PRO A 37 9.13 5.73 -5.02
N TYR A 38 9.67 6.91 -5.30
CA TYR A 38 10.19 7.81 -4.26
C TYR A 38 9.05 8.43 -3.46
N PHE A 39 7.95 8.77 -4.14
CA PHE A 39 6.77 9.32 -3.49
C PHE A 39 6.13 8.31 -2.54
N SER A 40 6.16 7.01 -2.86
CA SER A 40 5.69 5.96 -1.95
C SER A 40 6.49 5.92 -0.64
N TYR A 41 7.82 6.16 -0.68
CA TYR A 41 8.62 6.25 0.54
C TYR A 41 8.30 7.50 1.36
N ILE A 42 8.08 8.64 0.72
CA ILE A 42 7.65 9.88 1.40
C ILE A 42 6.30 9.65 2.09
N LEU A 43 5.35 8.97 1.42
CA LEU A 43 4.07 8.63 2.00
C LEU A 43 4.24 7.72 3.22
N LEU A 44 5.10 6.69 3.14
CA LEU A 44 5.40 5.81 4.28
C LEU A 44 5.99 6.56 5.47
N VAL A 45 6.91 7.48 5.24
CA VAL A 45 7.47 8.37 6.29
C VAL A 45 6.37 9.19 6.93
N SER A 46 5.49 9.78 6.11
CA SER A 46 4.40 10.65 6.58
C SER A 46 3.38 9.90 7.42
N VAL A 47 2.97 8.72 6.97
CA VAL A 47 2.01 7.85 7.69
C VAL A 47 2.63 7.35 9.01
N ALA A 48 3.91 6.96 9.01
CA ALA A 48 4.60 6.53 10.23
C ALA A 48 4.76 7.68 11.24
N PHE A 49 5.03 8.87 10.75
CA PHE A 49 5.07 10.09 11.56
C PHE A 49 3.73 10.40 12.21
N GLU A 50 2.64 10.40 11.44
CA GLU A 50 1.28 10.65 11.94
C GLU A 50 0.84 9.57 12.94
N LEU A 51 1.15 8.29 12.66
CA LEU A 51 0.90 7.19 13.58
C LEU A 51 1.63 7.41 14.93
N THR A 52 2.89 7.84 14.88
CA THR A 52 3.67 8.11 16.09
C THR A 52 3.06 9.25 16.91
N GLN A 53 2.59 10.31 16.24
CA GLN A 53 1.87 11.38 16.93
C GLN A 53 0.56 10.90 17.55
N ALA A 54 -0.23 10.10 16.81
CA ALA A 54 -1.48 9.55 17.32
C ALA A 54 -1.25 8.64 18.54
N LEU A 55 -0.21 7.82 18.54
CA LEU A 55 0.16 6.95 19.67
C LEU A 55 0.56 7.72 20.92
N ASN A 56 1.14 8.91 20.77
CA ASN A 56 1.51 9.75 21.92
C ASN A 56 0.30 10.36 22.66
N HIS A 57 -0.86 10.42 22.00
CA HIS A 57 -2.10 10.88 22.61
C HIS A 57 -2.91 9.76 23.30
N ILE A 58 -2.40 8.52 23.25
CA ILE A 58 -3.04 7.36 23.87
C ILE A 58 -2.38 7.08 25.21
N ASP A 59 -3.17 7.01 26.29
CA ASP A 59 -2.66 6.81 27.66
C ASP A 59 -1.90 5.49 27.85
N HIS A 60 -2.24 4.45 27.06
CA HIS A 60 -1.63 3.13 27.15
C HIS A 60 -1.30 2.54 25.76
N PRO A 61 -0.30 3.08 25.03
CA PRO A 61 0.04 2.57 23.69
C PRO A 61 0.55 1.12 23.73
N THR A 62 1.14 0.69 24.85
CA THR A 62 1.66 -0.68 25.05
C THR A 62 0.58 -1.75 25.11
N THR A 63 -0.65 -1.40 25.42
CA THR A 63 -1.78 -2.36 25.43
C THR A 63 -2.43 -2.53 24.06
N ILE A 64 -2.33 -1.54 23.19
CA ILE A 64 -2.97 -1.54 21.86
C ILE A 64 -2.01 -2.08 20.78
N LEU A 65 -0.72 -1.75 20.87
CA LEU A 65 0.26 -2.12 19.85
C LEU A 65 0.42 -3.65 19.66
N PRO A 66 0.59 -4.48 20.73
CA PRO A 66 0.79 -5.91 20.54
C PRO A 66 -0.40 -6.60 19.85
N PRO A 67 -1.67 -6.41 20.25
CA PRO A 67 -2.79 -7.02 19.53
C PRO A 67 -2.94 -6.51 18.12
N ALA A 68 -2.66 -5.22 17.84
CA ALA A 68 -2.71 -4.68 16.48
C ALA A 68 -1.66 -5.33 15.57
N ILE A 69 -0.43 -5.52 16.06
CA ILE A 69 0.63 -6.22 15.33
C ILE A 69 0.25 -7.68 15.09
N LEU A 70 -0.29 -8.35 16.10
CA LEU A 70 -0.71 -9.75 15.99
C LEU A 70 -1.82 -9.92 14.94
N ILE A 71 -2.85 -9.07 14.97
CA ILE A 71 -3.93 -9.06 13.98
C ILE A 71 -3.38 -8.79 12.58
N ALA A 72 -2.50 -7.80 12.40
CA ALA A 72 -1.90 -7.49 11.12
C ALA A 72 -1.07 -8.67 10.57
N PHE A 73 -0.33 -9.37 11.42
CA PHE A 73 0.48 -10.51 11.05
C PHE A 73 -0.39 -11.71 10.67
N THR A 74 -1.38 -12.05 11.47
CA THR A 74 -2.29 -13.19 11.22
C THR A 74 -3.16 -12.96 9.98
N THR A 75 -3.68 -11.75 9.76
CA THR A 75 -4.43 -11.42 8.55
C THR A 75 -3.57 -11.47 7.29
N SER A 76 -2.31 -11.03 7.36
CA SER A 76 -1.36 -11.12 6.25
C SER A 76 -1.03 -12.56 5.89
N ILE A 77 -0.77 -13.41 6.90
CA ILE A 77 -0.52 -14.84 6.69
C ILE A 77 -1.77 -15.53 6.15
N GLY A 78 -2.94 -15.28 6.72
CA GLY A 78 -4.21 -15.84 6.25
C GLY A 78 -4.49 -15.50 4.79
N SER A 79 -4.33 -14.24 4.43
CA SER A 79 -4.45 -13.76 3.04
C SER A 79 -3.47 -14.49 2.11
N PHE A 80 -2.21 -14.62 2.50
CA PHE A 80 -1.18 -15.30 1.72
C PHE A 80 -1.51 -16.78 1.47
N PHE A 81 -1.93 -17.52 2.52
CA PHE A 81 -2.29 -18.93 2.41
C PHE A 81 -3.50 -19.14 1.48
N VAL A 82 -4.54 -18.33 1.62
CA VAL A 82 -5.73 -18.44 0.76
C VAL A 82 -5.40 -18.09 -0.68
N CYS A 83 -4.56 -17.06 -0.92
CA CYS A 83 -4.05 -16.76 -2.26
C CYS A 83 -3.27 -17.94 -2.87
N LEU A 84 -2.38 -18.57 -2.10
CA LEU A 84 -1.62 -19.75 -2.56
C LEU A 84 -2.53 -20.92 -2.91
N LEU A 85 -3.54 -21.21 -2.07
CA LEU A 85 -4.52 -22.26 -2.33
C LEU A 85 -5.32 -21.97 -3.60
N THR A 86 -5.80 -20.75 -3.75
CA THR A 86 -6.57 -20.31 -4.92
C THR A 86 -5.72 -20.40 -6.19
N TYR A 87 -4.46 -19.96 -6.13
CA TYR A 87 -3.53 -20.06 -7.24
C TYR A 87 -3.29 -21.53 -7.64
N LYS A 88 -3.04 -22.40 -6.67
CA LYS A 88 -2.84 -23.85 -6.91
C LYS A 88 -4.08 -24.55 -7.50
N LEU A 89 -5.27 -24.08 -7.16
CA LEU A 89 -6.53 -24.63 -7.69
C LEU A 89 -6.81 -24.17 -9.12
N ILE A 90 -6.48 -22.91 -9.44
CA ILE A 90 -6.74 -22.29 -10.74
C ILE A 90 -5.70 -22.73 -11.78
N ASP A 91 -4.43 -22.78 -11.37
CA ASP A 91 -3.30 -23.02 -12.28
C ASP A 91 -2.76 -24.45 -12.11
N ARG A 92 -3.49 -25.43 -12.65
CA ARG A 92 -2.98 -26.80 -12.80
C ARG A 92 -1.90 -26.93 -13.88
N GLN A 93 -1.74 -25.94 -14.73
CA GLN A 93 -0.67 -25.89 -15.72
C GLN A 93 0.51 -25.13 -15.11
N SER A 94 1.53 -25.88 -14.74
CA SER A 94 2.76 -25.41 -14.13
C SER A 94 3.35 -24.21 -14.87
N VAL A 95 3.16 -23.01 -14.35
CA VAL A 95 4.11 -21.95 -14.60
C VAL A 95 5.37 -22.35 -13.85
N GLN A 96 6.31 -23.00 -14.53
CA GLN A 96 7.67 -23.20 -14.06
C GLN A 96 8.37 -21.82 -14.05
N GLY A 97 7.87 -20.91 -13.23
CA GLY A 97 8.57 -19.68 -12.91
C GLY A 97 9.79 -20.06 -12.06
N LYS A 98 10.96 -20.17 -12.69
CA LYS A 98 12.21 -20.21 -11.94
C LYS A 98 12.27 -18.92 -11.14
N ILE A 99 12.08 -19.01 -9.80
CA ILE A 99 12.30 -17.90 -8.90
C ILE A 99 13.78 -17.54 -9.03
N SER A 100 14.08 -16.48 -9.77
CA SER A 100 15.43 -15.98 -9.89
C SER A 100 15.85 -15.42 -8.54
N LEU A 101 16.95 -15.93 -7.99
CA LEU A 101 17.54 -15.47 -6.73
C LEU A 101 17.77 -13.95 -6.75
N HIS A 102 18.06 -13.40 -7.94
CA HIS A 102 18.20 -11.97 -8.17
C HIS A 102 16.89 -11.19 -7.94
N LEU A 103 15.74 -11.72 -8.38
CA LEU A 103 14.43 -11.10 -8.13
C LEU A 103 14.09 -11.12 -6.64
N PHE A 104 14.40 -12.21 -5.95
CA PHE A 104 14.21 -12.32 -4.51
C PHE A 104 15.06 -11.28 -3.74
N VAL A 105 16.34 -11.17 -4.08
CA VAL A 105 17.25 -10.17 -3.44
C VAL A 105 16.78 -8.74 -3.72
N ASN A 106 16.31 -8.45 -4.92
CA ASN A 106 15.78 -7.11 -5.24
C ASN A 106 14.48 -6.81 -4.48
N ALA A 107 13.58 -7.79 -4.34
CA ALA A 107 12.39 -7.65 -3.53
C ALA A 107 12.76 -7.38 -2.06
N LEU A 108 13.71 -8.13 -1.50
CA LEU A 108 14.18 -7.94 -0.13
C LEU A 108 14.80 -6.55 0.09
N LYS A 109 15.59 -6.04 -0.88
CA LYS A 109 16.13 -4.67 -0.83
C LYS A 109 15.03 -3.61 -0.82
N ASN A 110 13.97 -3.79 -1.60
CA ASN A 110 12.86 -2.83 -1.65
C ASN A 110 12.05 -2.86 -0.34
N ILE A 111 11.85 -4.04 0.23
CA ILE A 111 11.23 -4.20 1.56
C ILE A 111 12.09 -3.51 2.63
N ALA A 112 13.41 -3.71 2.62
CA ALA A 112 14.32 -3.05 3.56
C ALA A 112 14.26 -1.52 3.47
N LYS A 113 14.19 -0.96 2.24
CA LYS A 113 14.01 0.49 2.04
C LYS A 113 12.67 0.99 2.61
N ALA A 114 11.58 0.23 2.46
CA ALA A 114 10.29 0.59 3.04
C ALA A 114 10.34 0.60 4.57
N PHE A 115 10.99 -0.41 5.19
CA PHE A 115 11.22 -0.42 6.65
C PHE A 115 12.08 0.75 7.12
N LEU A 116 13.12 1.12 6.38
CA LEU A 116 13.93 2.31 6.68
C LEU A 116 13.08 3.58 6.62
N ALA A 117 12.23 3.73 5.61
CA ALA A 117 11.32 4.87 5.49
C ALA A 117 10.36 4.96 6.70
N LEU A 118 9.76 3.84 7.11
CA LEU A 118 8.93 3.78 8.31
C LEU A 118 9.72 4.15 9.57
N GLY A 119 10.93 3.60 9.73
CA GLY A 119 11.82 3.93 10.86
C GLY A 119 12.16 5.41 10.94
N VAL A 120 12.46 6.04 9.81
CA VAL A 120 12.69 7.50 9.74
C VAL A 120 11.44 8.28 10.15
N GLY A 121 10.25 7.88 9.69
CA GLY A 121 8.99 8.52 10.08
C GLY A 121 8.73 8.45 11.59
N ILE A 122 8.95 7.28 12.20
CA ILE A 122 8.83 7.09 13.65
C ILE A 122 9.82 7.97 14.40
N LEU A 123 11.10 7.98 13.99
CA LEU A 123 12.12 8.80 14.62
C LEU A 123 11.79 10.29 14.56
N LEU A 124 11.35 10.78 13.40
CA LEU A 124 10.90 12.16 13.24
C LEU A 124 9.72 12.48 14.15
N GLY A 125 8.74 11.56 14.26
CA GLY A 125 7.60 11.71 15.15
C GLY A 125 8.03 11.85 16.63
N ILE A 126 8.97 11.02 17.09
CA ILE A 126 9.50 11.08 18.46
C ILE A 126 10.28 12.39 18.69
N LEU A 127 11.12 12.80 17.75
CA LEU A 127 11.94 14.02 17.88
C LEU A 127 11.06 15.27 17.95
N ILE A 128 10.05 15.36 17.09
CA ILE A 128 9.16 16.52 17.07
C ILE A 128 8.29 16.58 18.32
N ASN A 129 7.84 15.42 18.80
CA ASN A 129 7.09 15.37 20.06
C ASN A 129 7.91 15.87 21.27
N ARG A 130 9.22 15.59 21.30
CA ARG A 130 10.15 16.12 22.32
C ARG A 130 10.34 17.64 22.25
N SER A 131 10.17 18.22 21.07
CA SER A 131 10.37 19.66 20.83
C SER A 131 9.13 20.49 21.12
N GLU A 132 8.04 19.90 21.62
CA GLU A 132 6.74 20.55 21.87
C GLU A 132 6.14 21.27 20.65
N ILE A 133 6.68 21.02 19.46
CA ILE A 133 6.20 21.61 18.21
C ILE A 133 5.01 20.77 17.72
N GLN A 134 3.81 21.36 17.78
CA GLN A 134 2.63 20.73 17.20
C GLN A 134 2.60 20.98 15.69
N ILE A 135 3.02 19.97 14.92
CA ILE A 135 2.87 19.98 13.45
C ILE A 135 1.59 19.21 13.12
N ASN A 136 0.53 19.92 12.75
CA ASN A 136 -0.68 19.30 12.20
C ASN A 136 -0.43 18.90 10.74
N PHE A 137 0.21 17.74 10.57
CA PHE A 137 0.46 17.15 9.26
C PHE A 137 -0.66 16.15 8.97
N ASN A 138 -1.30 16.28 7.80
CA ASN A 138 -2.35 15.36 7.37
C ASN A 138 -1.87 14.59 6.14
N SER A 139 -1.49 13.34 6.33
CA SER A 139 -1.02 12.43 5.27
C SER A 139 -2.08 12.12 4.21
N TRP A 140 -3.36 12.42 4.50
CA TRP A 140 -4.48 12.20 3.59
C TRP A 140 -4.29 12.88 2.23
N TYR A 141 -3.84 14.13 2.23
CA TYR A 141 -3.60 14.85 0.97
C TYR A 141 -2.45 14.23 0.15
N LEU A 142 -1.39 13.78 0.82
CA LEU A 142 -0.31 13.05 0.14
C LEU A 142 -0.81 11.73 -0.44
N LEU A 143 -1.68 11.02 0.27
CA LEU A 143 -2.31 9.81 -0.21
C LEU A 143 -3.13 10.06 -1.48
N LEU A 144 -3.93 11.14 -1.50
CA LEU A 144 -4.71 11.51 -2.69
C LEU A 144 -3.83 11.85 -3.89
N ILE A 145 -2.72 12.59 -3.68
CA ILE A 145 -1.75 12.88 -4.73
C ILE A 145 -1.10 11.58 -5.22
N PHE A 146 -0.75 10.66 -4.33
CA PHE A 146 -0.19 9.37 -4.69
C PHE A 146 -1.15 8.54 -5.54
N ILE A 147 -2.42 8.48 -5.15
CA ILE A 147 -3.48 7.79 -5.90
C ILE A 147 -3.70 8.42 -7.27
N PHE A 148 -3.64 9.75 -7.35
CA PHE A 148 -3.70 10.48 -8.62
C PHE A 148 -2.53 10.09 -9.55
N LEU A 149 -1.30 10.01 -9.03
CA LEU A 149 -0.12 9.57 -9.80
C LEU A 149 -0.26 8.11 -10.25
N ILE A 150 -0.80 7.23 -9.42
CA ILE A 150 -1.15 5.84 -9.80
C ILE A 150 -2.19 5.85 -10.93
N GLY A 151 -3.19 6.72 -10.88
CA GLY A 151 -4.18 6.87 -11.95
C GLY A 151 -3.53 7.22 -13.29
N ILE A 152 -2.52 8.10 -13.28
CA ILE A 152 -1.73 8.42 -14.48
C ILE A 152 -0.96 7.20 -14.96
N GLU A 153 -0.30 6.47 -14.07
CA GLU A 153 0.46 5.25 -14.43
C GLU A 153 -0.46 4.19 -15.04
N LEU A 154 -1.63 4.00 -14.45
CA LEU A 154 -2.62 3.03 -14.88
C LEU A 154 -3.09 3.28 -16.32
N ALA A 155 -3.23 4.55 -16.73
CA ALA A 155 -3.63 4.91 -18.09
C ALA A 155 -2.61 4.54 -19.17
N PHE A 156 -1.33 4.36 -18.77
CA PHE A 156 -0.26 3.94 -19.70
C PHE A 156 0.06 2.45 -19.63
N THR A 157 -0.43 1.78 -18.60
CA THR A 157 -0.30 0.33 -18.51
C THR A 157 -1.20 -0.29 -19.58
N GLN A 158 -0.62 -1.00 -20.52
CA GLN A 158 -1.39 -1.75 -21.51
C GLN A 158 -2.12 -2.87 -20.76
N PHE A 159 -3.39 -2.65 -20.47
CA PHE A 159 -4.26 -3.69 -19.98
C PHE A 159 -4.52 -4.69 -21.09
N ASP A 160 -3.78 -5.77 -21.12
CA ASP A 160 -4.15 -6.91 -21.93
C ASP A 160 -5.51 -7.43 -21.41
N ARG A 161 -6.48 -7.65 -22.31
CA ARG A 161 -7.82 -8.18 -21.97
C ARG A 161 -7.75 -9.52 -21.22
N SER A 162 -6.64 -10.25 -21.35
CA SER A 162 -6.37 -11.47 -20.60
C SER A 162 -6.32 -11.23 -19.08
N TRP A 163 -5.95 -10.01 -18.63
CA TRP A 163 -5.92 -9.60 -17.22
C TRP A 163 -7.32 -9.41 -16.63
N LEU A 164 -8.33 -9.19 -17.48
CA LEU A 164 -9.73 -9.08 -17.06
C LEU A 164 -10.42 -10.46 -16.99
N SER A 165 -9.64 -11.55 -17.04
CA SER A 165 -10.17 -12.89 -16.85
C SER A 165 -10.73 -13.04 -15.43
N TRP A 166 -11.89 -13.69 -15.32
CA TRP A 166 -12.52 -13.99 -14.03
C TRP A 166 -11.56 -14.66 -13.03
N ARG A 167 -10.58 -15.41 -13.53
CA ARG A 167 -9.55 -16.07 -12.74
C ARG A 167 -8.66 -15.09 -11.97
N ILE A 168 -8.28 -13.97 -12.57
CA ILE A 168 -7.43 -12.94 -11.93
C ILE A 168 -8.23 -12.16 -10.88
N LEU A 169 -9.53 -11.93 -11.11
CA LEU A 169 -10.41 -11.32 -10.11
C LEU A 169 -10.61 -12.20 -8.86
N LEU A 170 -10.49 -13.51 -9.00
CA LEU A 170 -10.58 -14.44 -7.86
C LEU A 170 -9.40 -14.27 -6.87
N VAL A 171 -8.22 -13.85 -7.31
CA VAL A 171 -7.04 -13.71 -6.42
C VAL A 171 -7.24 -12.62 -5.35
N PRO A 172 -7.58 -11.36 -5.68
CA PRO A 172 -7.83 -10.34 -4.65
C PRO A 172 -9.06 -10.68 -3.79
N LEU A 173 -10.07 -11.31 -4.35
CA LEU A 173 -11.25 -11.76 -3.60
C LEU A 173 -10.88 -12.86 -2.59
N ALA A 174 -10.04 -13.80 -3.00
CA ALA A 174 -9.50 -14.83 -2.12
C ALA A 174 -8.62 -14.22 -1.00
N ALA A 175 -7.78 -13.24 -1.32
CA ALA A 175 -6.98 -12.51 -0.34
C ALA A 175 -7.86 -11.80 0.71
N PHE A 176 -8.92 -11.16 0.26
CA PHE A 176 -9.90 -10.51 1.14
C PHE A 176 -10.60 -11.52 2.06
N ILE A 177 -11.09 -12.64 1.52
CA ILE A 177 -11.72 -13.70 2.32
C ILE A 177 -10.72 -14.27 3.34
N GLY A 178 -9.47 -14.51 2.93
CA GLY A 178 -8.42 -15.02 3.82
C GLY A 178 -8.12 -14.10 4.98
N SER A 179 -8.05 -12.78 4.74
CA SER A 179 -7.86 -11.79 5.80
C SER A 179 -9.07 -11.68 6.73
N CYS A 180 -10.30 -11.75 6.21
CA CYS A 180 -11.50 -11.76 7.02
C CYS A 180 -11.59 -13.01 7.91
N LEU A 181 -11.30 -14.19 7.36
CA LEU A 181 -11.27 -15.43 8.15
C LEU A 181 -10.22 -15.36 9.25
N ALA A 182 -9.00 -14.91 8.95
CA ALA A 182 -7.96 -14.76 9.95
C ALA A 182 -8.32 -13.76 11.05
N ALA A 183 -9.05 -12.69 10.73
CA ALA A 183 -9.54 -11.71 11.71
C ALA A 183 -10.65 -12.27 12.62
N LEU A 184 -11.43 -13.25 12.14
CA LEU A 184 -12.48 -13.89 12.96
C LEU A 184 -11.92 -14.88 14.01
N PHE A 185 -10.69 -15.36 13.81
CA PHE A 185 -10.03 -16.30 14.73
C PHE A 185 -9.10 -15.61 15.75
N ASN A 186 -9.00 -14.29 15.73
CA ASN A 186 -8.29 -13.45 16.70
C ASN A 186 -9.23 -12.73 17.67
#